data_a90633f01831b22f3d3e728326e153f5
#
_entry.id   a90633f01831b22f3d3e728326e153f5
#
_cell.length_a   1.000
_cell.length_b   1.000
_cell.length_c   1.000
_cell.angle_alpha   90.00
_cell.angle_beta   90.00
_cell.angle_gamma   90.00
#
_symmetry.space_group_name_H-M   'P 1'
#
loop_
_entity.id
_entity.type
_entity.pdbx_description
1 polymer ?
#
loop_
_entity_poly.entity_id
_entity_poly.type
_entity_poly.pdbx_seq_one_letter_code
_entity_poly.pdbx_strand_id
1 'polypeptide(L)'
;MTSLTSDQINDYNNNGYLAPINVLTKNEASEVRSEIEKIEKLWPNELDGLGRNYVHMISPVFDKVCHSTKILDAVESIIGKKILVGGTTLFIKNKDKKGFVSVHQDDKYIG
;
A
#
# COMPACT_ATOMS: atom_id res chain seq x y z
N MET A 1 16.29 -9.66 -7.36
CA MET A 1 14.95 -10.08 -7.78
C MET A 1 14.17 -10.46 -6.53
N THR A 2 12.98 -9.92 -6.39
CA THR A 2 12.08 -10.16 -5.25
C THR A 2 10.90 -11.04 -5.67
N SER A 3 11.07 -11.83 -6.74
CA SER A 3 10.09 -12.84 -7.13
C SER A 3 9.91 -13.85 -6.00
N LEU A 4 8.66 -14.21 -5.73
CA LEU A 4 8.33 -15.19 -4.70
C LEU A 4 8.83 -16.57 -5.10
N THR A 5 9.24 -17.35 -4.10
CA THR A 5 9.55 -18.78 -4.30
C THR A 5 8.26 -19.58 -4.50
N SER A 6 8.40 -20.80 -5.03
CA SER A 6 7.24 -21.70 -5.17
C SER A 6 6.57 -21.99 -3.82
N ASP A 7 7.32 -22.11 -2.74
CA ASP A 7 6.77 -22.34 -1.40
C ASP A 7 5.99 -21.12 -0.91
N GLN A 8 6.50 -19.91 -1.15
CA GLN A 8 5.79 -18.67 -0.82
C GLN A 8 4.48 -18.51 -1.60
N ILE A 9 4.47 -18.88 -2.88
CA ILE A 9 3.24 -18.88 -3.71
C ILE A 9 2.25 -19.90 -3.17
N ASN A 10 2.70 -21.10 -2.81
CA ASN A 10 1.87 -22.13 -2.20
C ASN A 10 1.30 -21.66 -0.85
N ASP A 11 2.11 -21.03 -0.02
CA ASP A 11 1.67 -20.46 1.26
C ASP A 11 0.57 -19.39 1.05
N TYR A 12 0.77 -18.50 0.07
CA TYR A 12 -0.25 -17.52 -0.30
C TYR A 12 -1.56 -18.18 -0.74
N ASN A 13 -1.48 -19.18 -1.62
CA ASN A 13 -2.67 -19.87 -2.13
C ASN A 13 -3.41 -20.63 -1.03
N ASN A 14 -2.71 -21.18 -0.05
CA ASN A 14 -3.32 -21.93 1.05
C ASN A 14 -3.90 -21.03 2.14
N ASN A 15 -3.23 -19.92 2.45
CA ASN A 15 -3.56 -19.07 3.58
C ASN A 15 -4.35 -17.80 3.19
N GLY A 16 -4.33 -17.42 1.90
CA GLY A 16 -4.94 -16.19 1.41
C GLY A 16 -4.10 -14.92 1.66
N TYR A 17 -2.93 -15.06 2.25
CA TYR A 17 -1.98 -13.97 2.48
C TYR A 17 -0.54 -14.49 2.56
N LEU A 18 0.41 -13.59 2.38
CA LEU A 18 1.83 -13.82 2.58
C LEU A 18 2.49 -12.62 3.27
N ALA A 19 3.10 -12.85 4.41
CA ALA A 19 3.81 -11.82 5.16
C ALA A 19 4.87 -12.45 6.10
N PRO A 20 5.95 -11.71 6.40
CA PRO A 20 6.33 -10.40 5.88
C PRO A 20 7.06 -10.46 4.53
N ILE A 21 6.93 -9.41 3.72
CA ILE A 21 7.76 -9.19 2.52
C ILE A 21 8.53 -7.88 2.71
N ASN A 22 9.85 -7.95 2.65
CA ASN A 22 10.72 -6.78 2.83
C ASN A 22 10.82 -5.98 1.52
N VAL A 23 10.03 -4.91 1.41
CA VAL A 23 9.95 -4.08 0.20
C VAL A 23 10.68 -2.75 0.32
N LEU A 24 10.77 -2.17 1.51
CA LEU A 24 11.44 -0.90 1.77
C LEU A 24 12.60 -1.07 2.74
N THR A 25 13.69 -0.35 2.49
CA THR A 25 14.73 -0.13 3.49
C THR A 25 14.25 0.82 4.58
N LYS A 26 14.97 0.90 5.70
CA LYS A 26 14.65 1.87 6.77
C LYS A 26 14.65 3.31 6.27
N ASN A 27 15.58 3.67 5.39
CA ASN A 27 15.67 5.01 4.83
C ASN A 27 14.48 5.32 3.91
N GLU A 28 14.15 4.40 3.01
CA GLU A 28 12.96 4.54 2.14
C GLU A 28 11.67 4.65 2.95
N ALA A 29 11.51 3.85 3.99
CA ALA A 29 10.35 3.95 4.88
C ALA A 29 10.31 5.31 5.62
N SER A 30 11.47 5.84 6.02
CA SER A 30 11.57 7.18 6.62
C SER A 30 11.21 8.28 5.63
N GLU A 31 11.62 8.17 4.37
CA GLU A 31 11.23 9.12 3.31
C GLU A 31 9.71 9.13 3.09
N VAL A 32 9.10 7.96 2.98
CA VAL A 32 7.63 7.83 2.84
C VAL A 32 6.91 8.43 4.04
N ARG A 33 7.37 8.16 5.25
CA ARG A 33 6.80 8.75 6.46
C ARG A 33 6.91 10.27 6.48
N SER A 34 8.08 10.81 6.16
CA SER A 34 8.30 12.26 6.09
C SER A 34 7.40 12.93 5.07
N GLU A 35 7.15 12.27 3.93
CA GLU A 35 6.22 12.77 2.94
C GLU A 35 4.77 12.79 3.44
N ILE A 36 4.34 11.75 4.16
CA ILE A 36 3.01 11.73 4.80
C ILE A 36 2.87 12.91 5.77
N GLU A 37 3.82 13.08 6.68
CA GLU A 37 3.82 14.15 7.67
C GLU A 37 3.83 15.55 7.02
N LYS A 38 4.54 15.70 5.89
CA LYS A 38 4.55 16.94 5.10
C LYS A 38 3.19 17.22 4.47
N ILE A 39 2.56 16.22 3.85
CA ILE A 39 1.26 16.35 3.22
C ILE A 39 0.17 16.66 4.26
N GLU A 40 0.18 15.98 5.40
CA GLU A 40 -0.73 16.26 6.53
C GLU A 40 -0.61 17.71 7.02
N LYS A 41 0.63 18.24 7.05
CA LYS A 41 0.87 19.62 7.48
C LYS A 41 0.42 20.66 6.46
N LEU A 42 0.59 20.37 5.18
CA LEU A 42 0.27 21.30 4.09
C LEU A 42 -1.22 21.31 3.74
N TRP A 43 -1.88 20.16 3.83
CA TRP A 43 -3.28 19.95 3.41
C TRP A 43 -4.06 19.13 4.44
N PRO A 44 -4.22 19.65 5.69
CA PRO A 44 -4.84 18.90 6.77
C PRO A 44 -6.33 18.57 6.53
N ASN A 45 -7.03 19.42 5.80
CA ASN A 45 -8.46 19.24 5.54
C ASN A 45 -8.72 18.26 4.38
N GLU A 46 -7.84 18.27 3.39
CA GLU A 46 -7.95 17.42 2.20
C GLU A 46 -7.71 15.95 2.55
N LEU A 47 -6.81 15.68 3.50
CA LEU A 47 -6.54 14.31 3.94
C LEU A 47 -7.62 13.71 4.85
N ASP A 48 -8.51 14.50 5.40
CA ASP A 48 -9.68 14.00 6.12
C ASP A 48 -10.83 13.55 5.19
N GLY A 49 -10.69 13.76 3.88
CA GLY A 49 -11.68 13.44 2.87
C GLY A 49 -11.13 12.58 1.71
N LEU A 50 -11.56 12.94 0.51
CA LEU A 50 -11.18 12.25 -0.73
C LEU A 50 -9.69 12.41 -1.08
N GLY A 51 -9.01 13.43 -0.56
CA GLY A 51 -7.59 13.70 -0.84
C GLY A 51 -6.62 12.64 -0.34
N ARG A 52 -7.06 11.73 0.54
CA ARG A 52 -6.28 10.57 0.94
C ARG A 52 -6.25 9.44 -0.10
N ASN A 53 -7.10 9.50 -1.10
CA ASN A 53 -7.17 8.54 -2.19
C ASN A 53 -6.29 8.98 -3.35
N TYR A 54 -5.74 8.00 -4.07
CA TYR A 54 -4.91 8.22 -5.26
C TYR A 54 -3.66 9.07 -5.00
N VAL A 55 -3.07 8.95 -3.81
CA VAL A 55 -1.90 9.75 -3.39
C VAL A 55 -0.68 9.56 -4.29
N HIS A 56 -0.56 8.46 -5.01
CA HIS A 56 0.46 8.22 -6.01
C HIS A 56 0.37 9.19 -7.20
N MET A 57 -0.81 9.77 -7.46
CA MET A 57 -1.01 10.75 -8.54
C MET A 57 -0.57 12.17 -8.16
N ILE A 58 -0.43 12.44 -6.86
CA ILE A 58 -0.11 13.79 -6.36
C ILE A 58 1.28 13.88 -5.72
N SER A 59 1.90 12.76 -5.39
CA SER A 59 3.24 12.74 -4.79
C SER A 59 4.16 11.74 -5.49
N PRO A 60 5.34 12.22 -5.98
CA PRO A 60 6.35 11.35 -6.58
C PRO A 60 6.88 10.26 -5.63
N VAL A 61 6.85 10.49 -4.32
CA VAL A 61 7.30 9.51 -3.32
C VAL A 61 6.37 8.30 -3.33
N PHE A 62 5.06 8.53 -3.34
CA PHE A 62 4.09 7.41 -3.39
C PHE A 62 4.06 6.74 -4.76
N ASP A 63 4.22 7.50 -5.84
CA ASP A 63 4.36 6.94 -7.18
C ASP A 63 5.57 5.99 -7.27
N LYS A 64 6.72 6.41 -6.75
CA LYS A 64 7.93 5.57 -6.65
C LYS A 64 7.68 4.27 -5.86
N VAL A 65 6.89 4.32 -4.78
CA VAL A 65 6.52 3.11 -4.02
C VAL A 65 5.67 2.17 -4.88
N CYS A 66 4.67 2.69 -5.59
CA CYS A 66 3.82 1.89 -6.49
C CYS A 66 4.61 1.22 -7.62
N HIS A 67 5.67 1.86 -8.08
CA HIS A 67 6.56 1.36 -9.14
C HIS A 67 7.80 0.62 -8.60
N SER A 68 7.85 0.33 -7.30
CA SER A 68 8.95 -0.43 -6.72
C SER A 68 9.01 -1.85 -7.31
N THR A 69 10.14 -2.21 -7.90
CA THR A 69 10.35 -3.55 -8.47
C THR A 69 10.18 -4.65 -7.42
N LYS A 70 10.52 -4.38 -6.16
CA LYS A 70 10.33 -5.33 -5.07
C LYS A 70 8.85 -5.66 -4.81
N ILE A 71 7.97 -4.67 -4.96
CA ILE A 71 6.53 -4.87 -4.84
C ILE A 71 6.01 -5.56 -6.10
N LEU A 72 6.37 -5.03 -7.26
CA LEU A 72 5.86 -5.51 -8.55
C LEU A 72 6.28 -6.96 -8.83
N ASP A 73 7.53 -7.34 -8.57
CA ASP A 73 8.01 -8.71 -8.74
C ASP A 73 7.23 -9.71 -7.86
N ALA A 74 6.93 -9.34 -6.61
CA ALA A 74 6.15 -10.17 -5.71
C ALA A 74 4.70 -10.32 -6.20
N VAL A 75 4.07 -9.21 -6.62
CA VAL A 75 2.71 -9.20 -7.16
C VAL A 75 2.64 -9.96 -8.48
N GLU A 76 3.61 -9.76 -9.39
CA GLU A 76 3.70 -10.49 -10.65
C GLU A 76 3.78 -12.01 -10.44
N SER A 77 4.44 -12.45 -9.38
CA SER A 77 4.55 -13.88 -9.04
C SER A 77 3.20 -14.54 -8.76
N ILE A 78 2.17 -13.75 -8.42
CA ILE A 78 0.83 -14.25 -8.07
C ILE A 78 -0.17 -14.00 -9.20
N ILE A 79 -0.24 -12.78 -9.73
CA ILE A 79 -1.27 -12.37 -10.70
C ILE A 79 -0.76 -12.23 -12.14
N GLY A 80 0.55 -12.45 -12.38
CA GLY A 80 1.16 -12.32 -13.70
C GLY A 80 1.52 -10.89 -14.08
N LYS A 81 2.06 -10.73 -15.30
CA LYS A 81 2.74 -9.50 -15.78
C LYS A 81 1.86 -8.29 -16.04
N LYS A 82 0.56 -8.49 -16.24
CA LYS A 82 -0.36 -7.39 -16.58
C LYS A 82 -0.90 -6.75 -15.30
N ILE A 83 -0.10 -5.88 -14.69
CA ILE A 83 -0.41 -5.23 -13.43
C ILE A 83 -0.78 -3.77 -13.70
N LEU A 84 -1.88 -3.32 -13.11
CA LEU A 84 -2.29 -1.92 -13.06
C LEU A 84 -2.49 -1.49 -11.61
N VAL A 85 -2.10 -0.28 -11.28
CA VAL A 85 -2.44 0.35 -9.98
C VAL A 85 -3.88 0.83 -10.08
N GLY A 86 -4.79 0.13 -9.42
CA GLY A 86 -6.21 0.51 -9.36
C GLY A 86 -6.47 1.73 -8.47
N GLY A 87 -5.69 1.89 -7.42
CA GLY A 87 -5.78 3.01 -6.50
C GLY A 87 -4.80 2.88 -5.35
N THR A 88 -4.62 3.96 -4.63
CA THR A 88 -3.87 4.00 -3.37
C THR A 88 -4.63 4.83 -2.37
N THR A 89 -4.61 4.44 -1.11
CA THR A 89 -5.32 5.17 -0.05
C THR A 89 -4.44 5.27 1.18
N LEU A 90 -4.34 6.47 1.77
CA LEU A 90 -3.73 6.66 3.07
C LEU A 90 -4.76 6.37 4.17
N PHE A 91 -4.59 5.25 4.85
CA PHE A 91 -5.36 4.89 6.03
C PHE A 91 -4.64 5.37 7.28
N ILE A 92 -4.97 6.58 7.72
CA ILE A 92 -4.34 7.21 8.90
C ILE A 92 -5.29 7.06 10.07
N LYS A 93 -4.84 6.36 11.10
CA LYS A 93 -5.56 6.19 12.36
C LYS A 93 -4.83 6.89 13.49
N ASN A 94 -5.32 8.05 13.88
CA ASN A 94 -4.78 8.80 15.00
C ASN A 94 -5.14 8.12 16.32
N LYS A 95 -4.18 8.09 17.27
CA LYS A 95 -4.35 7.44 18.59
C LYS A 95 -5.49 8.04 19.43
N ASP A 96 -5.84 9.30 19.19
CA ASP A 96 -6.84 10.04 19.95
C ASP A 96 -8.27 9.88 19.40
N LYS A 97 -8.41 9.29 18.20
CA LYS A 97 -9.71 9.01 17.60
C LYS A 97 -10.13 7.56 17.88
N LYS A 98 -11.32 7.36 18.44
CA LYS A 98 -11.91 6.03 18.73
C LYS A 98 -12.42 5.31 17.47
N GLY A 99 -11.87 5.63 16.30
CA GLY A 99 -12.24 4.98 15.05
C GLY A 99 -11.76 3.53 15.01
N PHE A 100 -12.61 2.62 14.56
CA PHE A 100 -12.24 1.25 14.25
C PHE A 100 -12.75 0.88 12.87
N VAL A 101 -12.08 -0.08 12.26
CA VAL A 101 -12.54 -0.71 11.02
C VAL A 101 -13.15 -2.04 11.41
N SER A 102 -14.42 -2.26 11.07
CA SER A 102 -15.09 -3.53 11.31
C SER A 102 -14.49 -4.63 10.43
N VAL A 103 -14.61 -5.87 10.87
CA VAL A 103 -14.25 -7.02 10.04
C VAL A 103 -15.18 -7.07 8.82
N HIS A 104 -14.60 -7.10 7.62
CA HIS A 104 -15.34 -7.07 6.36
C HIS A 104 -14.56 -7.78 5.25
N GLN A 105 -15.20 -7.95 4.12
CA GLN A 105 -14.61 -8.34 2.84
C GLN A 105 -14.78 -7.20 1.86
N ASP A 106 -13.72 -6.86 1.13
CA ASP A 106 -13.71 -5.69 0.22
C ASP A 106 -14.57 -5.91 -1.04
N ASP A 107 -14.82 -7.16 -1.43
CA ASP A 107 -15.61 -7.51 -2.61
C ASP A 107 -17.00 -6.88 -2.62
N LYS A 108 -17.61 -6.65 -1.46
CA LYS A 108 -18.91 -5.96 -1.35
C LYS A 108 -18.87 -4.48 -1.71
N TYR A 109 -17.69 -3.87 -1.70
CA TYR A 109 -17.51 -2.44 -1.90
C TYR A 109 -16.84 -2.11 -3.23
N ILE A 110 -16.11 -3.04 -3.79
CA ILE A 110 -15.32 -2.83 -5.01
C ILE A 110 -16.00 -3.50 -6.23
N GLY A 111 -16.96 -4.36 -5.99
CA GLY A 111 -17.90 -4.95 -6.96
C GLY A 111 -17.30 -5.83 -8.01
#